data_b750ca41a3c243b09293f71fabbb620d
#
_entry.id   b750ca41a3c243b09293f71fabbb620d
#
_cell.length_a   1.000
_cell.length_b   1.000
_cell.length_c   1.000
_cell.angle_alpha   90.00
_cell.angle_beta   90.00
_cell.angle_gamma   90.00
#
_symmetry.space_group_name_H-M   'P 1'
#
loop_
_entity.id
_entity.type
_entity.pdbx_description
1 polymer ?
#
loop_
_entity_poly.entity_id
_entity_poly.type
_entity_poly.pdbx_seq_one_letter_code
_entity_poly.pdbx_strand_id
1 'polypeptide(L)'
;VDALKNLPGWHLLGAFPNNEPDDVGSWILHNDGEALLLEVPPGLTVDDVAGGLSAVGAGLRYVTASHLHDDHLDIDCWNNLQEAFHGTHFMRPTAAQVGSDILINLGGEPLWLVKAPKHSPSDTVTVFRGVAMTGDIELGTLESVNGEVSRATKAASMDYLRGFQDRTGNHVHTIVSAHLNDFRQGVNWRSLFEVG
;
A
#
# COMPACT_ATOMS: atom_id res chain seq x y z
N VAL A 1 -10.77 13.77 -2.22
CA VAL A 1 -10.57 13.40 -0.80
C VAL A 1 -11.83 12.78 -0.19
N ASP A 2 -13.06 13.26 -0.45
CA ASP A 2 -14.27 12.68 0.16
C ASP A 2 -14.60 11.26 -0.31
N ALA A 3 -14.27 10.90 -1.55
CA ALA A 3 -14.45 9.55 -2.06
C ALA A 3 -13.51 8.52 -1.39
N LEU A 4 -12.33 8.95 -0.95
CA LEU A 4 -11.37 8.10 -0.25
C LEU A 4 -11.83 7.72 1.17
N LYS A 5 -12.67 8.55 1.81
CA LYS A 5 -13.17 8.31 3.18
C LYS A 5 -14.17 7.15 3.28
N ASN A 6 -14.67 6.65 2.15
CA ASN A 6 -15.72 5.63 2.11
C ASN A 6 -15.24 4.27 1.56
N LEU A 7 -13.94 4.00 1.55
CA LEU A 7 -13.42 2.71 1.14
C LEU A 7 -13.61 1.67 2.25
N PRO A 8 -14.28 0.52 1.98
CA PRO A 8 -14.58 -0.47 3.01
C PRO A 8 -13.32 -1.04 3.67
N GLY A 9 -13.17 -0.86 4.99
CA GLY A 9 -12.02 -1.34 5.75
C GLY A 9 -10.74 -0.52 5.55
N TRP A 10 -10.82 0.65 4.89
CA TRP A 10 -9.71 1.59 4.71
C TRP A 10 -10.03 2.92 5.40
N HIS A 11 -9.18 3.37 6.27
CA HIS A 11 -9.30 4.64 6.97
C HIS A 11 -8.05 5.48 6.71
N LEU A 12 -8.22 6.60 6.00
CA LEU A 12 -7.15 7.55 5.71
C LEU A 12 -6.85 8.39 6.95
N LEU A 13 -5.61 8.33 7.46
CA LEU A 13 -5.14 9.19 8.56
C LEU A 13 -4.92 10.62 8.08
N GLY A 14 -4.31 10.78 6.92
CA GLY A 14 -3.96 12.05 6.30
C GLY A 14 -2.95 11.84 5.18
N ALA A 15 -2.55 12.94 4.55
CA ALA A 15 -1.38 13.00 3.68
C ALA A 15 -0.25 13.74 4.42
N PHE A 16 0.94 13.20 4.42
CA PHE A 16 2.05 13.67 5.24
C PHE A 16 3.25 14.08 4.38
N PRO A 17 4.04 15.07 4.85
CA PRO A 17 3.98 15.71 6.17
C PRO A 17 3.01 16.87 6.31
N ASN A 18 2.52 17.52 5.24
CA ASN A 18 1.84 18.81 5.31
C ASN A 18 0.40 18.80 4.79
N ASN A 19 -0.10 17.64 4.36
CA ASN A 19 -1.39 17.49 3.69
C ASN A 19 -1.46 18.22 2.33
N GLU A 20 -0.33 18.25 1.62
CA GLU A 20 -0.16 18.84 0.29
C GLU A 20 -0.44 17.80 -0.82
N PRO A 21 -0.62 18.21 -2.09
CA PRO A 21 -0.98 17.28 -3.17
C PRO A 21 0.03 16.18 -3.49
N ASP A 22 1.32 16.40 -3.17
CA ASP A 22 2.40 15.45 -3.41
C ASP A 22 2.81 14.65 -2.16
N ASP A 23 2.09 14.86 -1.05
CA ASP A 23 2.34 14.13 0.19
C ASP A 23 1.80 12.70 0.13
N VAL A 24 2.39 11.80 0.92
CA VAL A 24 2.02 10.40 0.98
C VAL A 24 0.85 10.18 1.93
N GLY A 25 -0.18 9.47 1.46
CA GLY A 25 -1.32 9.09 2.26
C GLY A 25 -1.01 7.92 3.19
N SER A 26 -1.17 8.10 4.50
CA SER A 26 -1.05 7.02 5.48
C SER A 26 -2.41 6.43 5.82
N TRP A 27 -2.52 5.10 5.88
CA TRP A 27 -3.78 4.39 5.97
C TRP A 27 -3.82 3.36 7.08
N ILE A 28 -4.96 3.25 7.74
CA ILE A 28 -5.31 2.08 8.56
C ILE A 28 -6.25 1.18 7.77
N LEU A 29 -5.79 -0.04 7.46
CA LEU A 29 -6.62 -1.12 6.94
C LEU A 29 -7.11 -1.93 8.12
N HIS A 30 -8.43 -2.17 8.23
CA HIS A 30 -8.98 -2.79 9.43
C HIS A 30 -10.13 -3.75 9.16
N ASN A 31 -10.22 -4.79 9.98
CA ASN A 31 -11.33 -5.72 10.05
C ASN A 31 -11.38 -6.41 11.42
N ASP A 32 -12.56 -6.61 11.95
CA ASP A 32 -12.86 -7.39 13.18
C ASP A 32 -11.87 -7.10 14.34
N GLY A 33 -11.62 -5.83 14.62
CA GLY A 33 -10.76 -5.38 15.72
C GLY A 33 -9.25 -5.48 15.46
N GLU A 34 -8.82 -5.93 14.29
CA GLU A 34 -7.40 -5.95 13.89
C GLU A 34 -7.11 -4.89 12.82
N ALA A 35 -5.91 -4.32 12.86
CA ALA A 35 -5.48 -3.30 11.92
C ALA A 35 -4.07 -3.51 11.37
N LEU A 36 -3.86 -3.05 10.12
CA LEU A 36 -2.57 -2.84 9.49
C LEU A 36 -2.40 -1.35 9.18
N LEU A 37 -1.28 -0.76 9.59
CA LEU A 37 -0.85 0.56 9.14
C LEU A 37 -0.06 0.42 7.83
N LEU A 38 -0.47 1.15 6.81
CA LEU A 38 0.15 1.19 5.50
C LEU A 38 0.64 2.59 5.20
N GLU A 39 1.91 2.73 4.85
CA GLU A 39 2.73 3.94 4.70
C GLU A 39 3.07 4.60 6.04
N VAL A 40 4.37 4.87 6.22
CA VAL A 40 4.95 5.51 7.40
C VAL A 40 5.77 6.74 6.94
N PRO A 41 5.12 7.74 6.35
CA PRO A 41 5.79 8.92 5.80
C PRO A 41 6.36 9.83 6.90
N PRO A 42 7.29 10.75 6.53
CA PRO A 42 7.76 11.80 7.44
C PRO A 42 6.59 12.60 8.02
N GLY A 43 6.66 12.91 9.31
CA GLY A 43 5.64 13.70 10.01
C GLY A 43 4.46 12.90 10.56
N LEU A 44 4.31 11.62 10.21
CA LEU A 44 3.33 10.73 10.85
C LEU A 44 3.71 10.52 12.31
N THR A 45 2.77 10.74 13.23
CA THR A 45 3.00 10.61 14.68
C THR A 45 2.32 9.40 15.28
N VAL A 46 2.79 9.00 16.47
CA VAL A 46 2.14 7.96 17.28
C VAL A 46 0.68 8.34 17.61
N ASP A 47 0.42 9.62 17.86
CA ASP A 47 -0.92 10.11 18.19
C ASP A 47 -1.88 10.04 16.99
N ASP A 48 -1.40 10.30 15.77
CA ASP A 48 -2.21 10.13 14.54
C ASP A 48 -2.66 8.68 14.39
N VAL A 49 -1.72 7.75 14.57
CA VAL A 49 -2.00 6.30 14.46
C VAL A 49 -2.93 5.86 15.59
N ALA A 50 -2.68 6.26 16.83
CA ALA A 50 -3.54 5.91 17.98
C ALA A 50 -4.96 6.49 17.82
N GLY A 51 -5.08 7.72 17.34
CA GLY A 51 -6.35 8.35 17.01
C GLY A 51 -7.13 7.60 15.94
N GLY A 52 -6.48 7.23 14.85
CA GLY A 52 -7.07 6.45 13.77
C GLY A 52 -7.52 5.05 14.23
N LEU A 53 -6.69 4.33 15.00
CA LEU A 53 -7.04 3.03 15.59
C LEU A 53 -8.27 3.14 16.48
N SER A 54 -8.34 4.18 17.32
CA SER A 54 -9.49 4.46 18.16
C SER A 54 -10.74 4.74 17.33
N ALA A 55 -10.63 5.50 16.25
CA ALA A 55 -11.74 5.82 15.35
C ALA A 55 -12.35 4.58 14.67
N VAL A 56 -11.52 3.56 14.35
CA VAL A 56 -11.99 2.32 13.73
C VAL A 56 -12.23 1.18 14.73
N GLY A 57 -11.91 1.38 16.02
CA GLY A 57 -12.10 0.37 17.06
C GLY A 57 -11.21 -0.86 16.91
N ALA A 58 -9.95 -0.69 16.47
CA ALA A 58 -9.05 -1.80 16.19
C ALA A 58 -7.70 -1.65 16.90
N GLY A 59 -7.02 -2.80 17.12
CA GLY A 59 -5.65 -2.87 17.61
C GLY A 59 -4.66 -3.06 16.46
N LEU A 60 -3.52 -2.38 16.52
CA LEU A 60 -2.47 -2.47 15.50
C LEU A 60 -1.77 -3.83 15.55
N ARG A 61 -1.86 -4.60 14.46
CA ARG A 61 -1.23 -5.92 14.32
C ARG A 61 -0.04 -5.90 13.39
N TYR A 62 -0.09 -5.07 12.34
CA TYR A 62 0.93 -5.01 11.29
C TYR A 62 1.24 -3.57 10.91
N VAL A 63 2.50 -3.32 10.54
CA VAL A 63 2.95 -2.06 9.92
C VAL A 63 3.77 -2.40 8.70
N THR A 64 3.53 -1.72 7.58
CA THR A 64 4.33 -1.83 6.35
C THR A 64 4.26 -0.55 5.53
N ALA A 65 5.02 -0.48 4.45
CA ALA A 65 4.93 0.55 3.40
C ALA A 65 4.92 -0.11 2.03
N SER A 66 4.57 0.65 1.00
CA SER A 66 4.59 0.16 -0.39
C SER A 66 6.01 -0.11 -0.87
N HIS A 67 6.97 0.74 -0.49
CA HIS A 67 8.39 0.60 -0.84
C HIS A 67 9.31 1.39 0.10
N LEU A 68 10.63 1.41 -0.21
CA LEU A 68 11.67 1.93 0.70
C LEU A 68 12.12 3.37 0.42
N HIS A 69 11.38 4.17 -0.33
CA HIS A 69 11.72 5.59 -0.44
C HIS A 69 11.38 6.33 0.86
N ASP A 70 12.18 7.34 1.19
CA ASP A 70 12.13 8.03 2.50
C ASP A 70 10.80 8.77 2.74
N ASP A 71 10.08 9.14 1.69
CA ASP A 71 8.75 9.74 1.77
C ASP A 71 7.63 8.71 2.06
N HIS A 72 7.88 7.42 1.86
CA HIS A 72 6.96 6.32 2.17
C HIS A 72 7.29 5.59 3.46
N LEU A 73 8.59 5.55 3.83
CA LEU A 73 9.05 4.93 5.05
C LEU A 73 10.15 5.77 5.70
N ASP A 74 9.73 6.72 6.53
CA ASP A 74 10.62 7.49 7.39
C ASP A 74 11.09 6.65 8.56
N ILE A 75 12.42 6.55 8.74
CA ILE A 75 13.01 5.66 9.73
C ILE A 75 12.78 6.14 11.17
N ASP A 76 12.70 7.43 11.40
CA ASP A 76 12.47 7.97 12.73
C ASP A 76 11.00 7.76 13.15
N CYS A 77 10.05 8.00 12.25
CA CYS A 77 8.64 7.68 12.47
C CYS A 77 8.45 6.17 12.72
N TRP A 78 9.11 5.32 11.91
CA TRP A 78 9.08 3.87 12.06
C TRP A 78 9.57 3.42 13.44
N ASN A 79 10.70 3.94 13.91
CA ASN A 79 11.26 3.60 15.22
C ASN A 79 10.36 4.07 16.36
N ASN A 80 9.80 5.28 16.29
CA ASN A 80 8.85 5.80 17.28
C ASN A 80 7.60 4.91 17.38
N LEU A 81 7.07 4.43 16.25
CA LEU A 81 5.96 3.50 16.23
C LEU A 81 6.31 2.13 16.82
N GLN A 82 7.53 1.62 16.57
CA GLN A 82 7.99 0.37 17.18
C GLN A 82 8.07 0.46 18.70
N GLU A 83 8.52 1.62 19.21
CA GLU A 83 8.57 1.87 20.65
C GLU A 83 7.18 2.03 21.30
N ALA A 84 6.22 2.57 20.56
CA ALA A 84 4.88 2.81 21.09
C ALA A 84 3.96 1.58 21.00
N PHE A 85 4.05 0.80 19.92
CA PHE A 85 3.13 -0.30 19.64
C PHE A 85 3.80 -1.67 19.82
N HIS A 86 4.03 -2.05 21.08
CA HIS A 86 4.61 -3.35 21.42
C HIS A 86 3.70 -4.52 20.98
N GLY A 87 4.33 -5.57 20.43
CA GLY A 87 3.61 -6.76 19.96
C GLY A 87 3.06 -6.65 18.53
N THR A 88 3.29 -5.52 17.86
CA THR A 88 2.98 -5.31 16.45
C THR A 88 4.07 -5.89 15.55
N HIS A 89 3.69 -6.49 14.43
CA HIS A 89 4.60 -7.01 13.42
C HIS A 89 4.98 -5.92 12.42
N PHE A 90 6.22 -5.45 12.50
CA PHE A 90 6.78 -4.46 11.59
C PHE A 90 7.43 -5.15 10.38
N MET A 91 6.80 -5.05 9.21
CA MET A 91 7.21 -5.69 7.97
C MET A 91 7.83 -4.66 7.03
N ARG A 92 9.11 -4.36 7.24
CA ARG A 92 9.83 -3.43 6.38
C ARG A 92 9.89 -3.96 4.94
N PRO A 93 9.55 -3.16 3.92
CA PRO A 93 9.75 -3.55 2.53
C PRO A 93 11.21 -3.92 2.26
N THR A 94 11.43 -4.89 1.40
CA THR A 94 12.76 -5.31 0.95
C THR A 94 12.73 -5.55 -0.53
N ALA A 95 13.88 -5.46 -1.20
CA ALA A 95 13.98 -5.88 -2.59
C ALA A 95 13.43 -7.32 -2.73
N ALA A 96 12.52 -7.51 -3.65
CA ALA A 96 11.76 -8.73 -3.77
C ALA A 96 11.79 -9.29 -5.20
N GLN A 97 11.60 -10.60 -5.31
CA GLN A 97 11.28 -11.23 -6.58
C GLN A 97 9.82 -11.04 -6.91
N VAL A 98 9.50 -10.87 -8.20
CA VAL A 98 8.13 -10.86 -8.69
C VAL A 98 7.43 -12.15 -8.23
N GLY A 99 6.28 -11.98 -7.58
CA GLY A 99 5.47 -13.11 -7.12
C GLY A 99 5.85 -13.72 -5.77
N SER A 100 6.78 -13.12 -5.02
CA SER A 100 7.03 -13.49 -3.63
C SER A 100 6.02 -12.82 -2.68
N ASP A 101 4.72 -13.05 -2.92
CA ASP A 101 3.63 -12.39 -2.21
C ASP A 101 3.52 -12.82 -0.75
N ILE A 102 2.99 -11.92 0.07
CA ILE A 102 2.64 -12.20 1.46
C ILE A 102 1.11 -12.12 1.59
N LEU A 103 0.52 -13.19 2.11
CA LEU A 103 -0.89 -13.21 2.48
C LEU A 103 -1.02 -13.05 3.99
N ILE A 104 -1.74 -12.02 4.40
CA ILE A 104 -2.09 -11.75 5.81
C ILE A 104 -3.57 -12.07 6.00
N ASN A 105 -3.89 -12.75 7.09
CA ASN A 105 -5.27 -12.85 7.56
C ASN A 105 -5.50 -11.68 8.52
N LEU A 106 -6.24 -10.66 8.08
CA LEU A 106 -6.58 -9.49 8.86
C LEU A 106 -8.02 -9.60 9.38
N GLY A 107 -8.18 -9.96 10.63
CA GLY A 107 -9.50 -10.14 11.24
C GLY A 107 -10.40 -11.12 10.48
N GLY A 108 -9.84 -12.20 9.93
CA GLY A 108 -10.58 -13.22 9.16
C GLY A 108 -10.64 -12.99 7.66
N GLU A 109 -10.17 -11.86 7.14
CA GLU A 109 -10.17 -11.54 5.70
C GLU A 109 -8.76 -11.51 5.09
N PRO A 110 -8.61 -11.95 3.82
CA PRO A 110 -7.31 -11.95 3.14
C PRO A 110 -6.89 -10.52 2.77
N LEU A 111 -5.69 -10.14 3.19
CA LEU A 111 -4.97 -8.96 2.75
C LEU A 111 -3.70 -9.41 2.03
N TRP A 112 -3.53 -8.97 0.80
CA TRP A 112 -2.40 -9.36 -0.04
C TRP A 112 -1.37 -8.23 -0.13
N LEU A 113 -0.12 -8.56 0.13
CA LEU A 113 1.05 -7.74 -0.19
C LEU A 113 1.71 -8.36 -1.43
N VAL A 114 1.35 -7.86 -2.60
CA VAL A 114 1.77 -8.41 -3.90
C VAL A 114 3.11 -7.83 -4.30
N LYS A 115 4.14 -8.66 -4.33
CA LYS A 115 5.52 -8.24 -4.65
C LYS A 115 5.70 -8.09 -6.15
N ALA A 116 5.81 -6.84 -6.59
CA ALA A 116 5.88 -6.49 -8.01
C ALA A 116 6.77 -5.26 -8.25
N PRO A 117 8.11 -5.42 -8.22
CA PRO A 117 9.06 -4.32 -8.46
C PRO A 117 8.80 -3.61 -9.80
N LYS A 118 8.53 -2.30 -9.78
CA LYS A 118 8.16 -1.50 -10.97
C LYS A 118 8.76 -0.10 -10.98
N HIS A 119 8.63 0.61 -9.86
CA HIS A 119 9.20 1.92 -9.57
C HIS A 119 10.45 1.75 -8.70
N SER A 120 10.37 0.91 -7.68
CA SER A 120 11.45 0.56 -6.75
C SER A 120 11.64 -0.97 -6.70
N PRO A 121 12.85 -1.47 -6.38
CA PRO A 121 13.08 -2.91 -6.17
C PRO A 121 12.24 -3.53 -5.06
N SER A 122 11.71 -2.71 -4.15
CA SER A 122 10.92 -3.14 -2.97
C SER A 122 9.42 -3.02 -3.15
N ASP A 123 8.93 -2.61 -4.33
CA ASP A 123 7.51 -2.32 -4.56
C ASP A 123 6.57 -3.46 -4.19
N THR A 124 5.53 -3.05 -3.51
CA THR A 124 4.44 -3.90 -3.05
C THR A 124 3.11 -3.24 -3.37
N VAL A 125 2.24 -3.95 -4.06
CA VAL A 125 0.83 -3.55 -4.19
C VAL A 125 0.04 -4.18 -3.06
N THR A 126 -0.62 -3.36 -2.26
CA THR A 126 -1.47 -3.85 -1.17
C THR A 126 -2.90 -3.99 -1.65
N VAL A 127 -3.47 -5.19 -1.55
CA VAL A 127 -4.86 -5.45 -1.96
C VAL A 127 -5.69 -5.92 -0.76
N PHE A 128 -6.76 -5.18 -0.48
CA PHE A 128 -7.70 -5.51 0.60
C PHE A 128 -9.11 -5.05 0.24
N ARG A 129 -10.11 -5.93 0.37
CA ARG A 129 -11.54 -5.63 0.12
C ARG A 129 -11.82 -4.98 -1.24
N GLY A 130 -11.19 -5.48 -2.29
CA GLY A 130 -11.40 -4.99 -3.64
C GLY A 130 -10.76 -3.63 -3.95
N VAL A 131 -9.99 -3.09 -3.02
CA VAL A 131 -9.18 -1.89 -3.20
C VAL A 131 -7.71 -2.28 -3.29
N ALA A 132 -6.97 -1.70 -4.24
CA ALA A 132 -5.53 -1.86 -4.36
C ALA A 132 -4.83 -0.52 -4.21
N MET A 133 -3.89 -0.44 -3.25
CA MET A 133 -2.91 0.62 -3.22
C MET A 133 -1.72 0.24 -4.08
N THR A 134 -1.46 1.04 -5.08
CA THR A 134 -0.49 0.73 -6.13
C THR A 134 0.91 1.29 -5.87
N GLY A 135 1.12 2.01 -4.76
CA GLY A 135 2.37 2.75 -4.52
C GLY A 135 2.54 3.84 -5.58
N ASP A 136 3.76 4.01 -6.07
CA ASP A 136 4.15 4.99 -7.10
C ASP A 136 4.20 4.38 -8.49
N ILE A 137 3.22 3.54 -8.80
CA ILE A 137 3.20 2.89 -10.11
C ILE A 137 2.92 3.89 -11.23
N GLU A 138 3.81 3.93 -12.17
CA GLU A 138 3.55 4.45 -13.50
C GLU A 138 2.82 3.38 -14.33
N LEU A 139 1.49 3.44 -14.32
CA LEU A 139 0.65 2.53 -15.10
C LEU A 139 0.76 2.83 -16.60
N GLY A 140 0.68 1.76 -17.44
CA GLY A 140 0.64 1.88 -18.89
C GLY A 140 1.98 2.12 -19.57
N THR A 141 3.11 2.13 -18.85
CA THR A 141 4.45 2.28 -19.40
C THR A 141 5.45 1.29 -18.82
N LEU A 142 6.45 0.88 -19.62
CA LEU A 142 7.59 0.11 -19.15
C LEU A 142 8.81 1.00 -18.80
N GLU A 143 8.71 2.28 -19.02
CA GLU A 143 9.74 3.21 -18.56
C GLU A 143 9.69 3.34 -17.03
N SER A 144 10.85 3.46 -16.40
CA SER A 144 10.99 3.77 -15.00
C SER A 144 11.59 5.15 -14.87
N VAL A 145 10.89 6.08 -14.22
CA VAL A 145 11.32 7.48 -14.11
C VAL A 145 12.64 7.60 -13.35
N ASN A 146 12.82 6.80 -12.31
CA ASN A 146 14.04 6.85 -11.47
C ASN A 146 15.13 5.85 -11.91
N GLY A 147 14.84 4.93 -12.85
CA GLY A 147 15.80 3.95 -13.35
C GLY A 147 16.21 2.84 -12.39
N GLU A 148 15.56 2.71 -11.24
CA GLU A 148 15.91 1.72 -10.20
C GLU A 148 15.52 0.29 -10.60
N VAL A 149 14.52 0.15 -11.47
CA VAL A 149 14.00 -1.14 -11.92
C VAL A 149 14.19 -1.29 -13.42
N SER A 150 14.75 -2.43 -13.85
CA SER A 150 14.93 -2.70 -15.27
C SER A 150 13.59 -2.82 -16.00
N ARG A 151 13.56 -2.46 -17.29
CA ARG A 151 12.40 -2.64 -18.18
C ARG A 151 11.88 -4.08 -18.17
N ALA A 152 12.78 -5.07 -18.14
CA ALA A 152 12.42 -6.49 -18.10
C ALA A 152 11.73 -6.87 -16.78
N THR A 153 12.25 -6.39 -15.64
CA THR A 153 11.62 -6.61 -14.33
C THR A 153 10.27 -5.94 -14.25
N LYS A 154 10.14 -4.69 -14.71
CA LYS A 154 8.86 -3.98 -14.75
C LYS A 154 7.83 -4.71 -15.62
N ALA A 155 8.24 -5.21 -16.80
CA ALA A 155 7.36 -6.00 -17.66
C ALA A 155 6.88 -7.27 -16.98
N ALA A 156 7.75 -8.01 -16.29
CA ALA A 156 7.40 -9.20 -15.53
C ALA A 156 6.43 -8.87 -14.38
N SER A 157 6.65 -7.77 -13.65
CA SER A 157 5.76 -7.30 -12.59
C SER A 157 4.37 -6.93 -13.09
N MET A 158 4.29 -6.22 -14.23
CA MET A 158 3.02 -5.85 -14.85
C MET A 158 2.24 -7.09 -15.31
N ASP A 159 2.92 -8.06 -15.91
CA ASP A 159 2.29 -9.33 -16.32
C ASP A 159 1.80 -10.12 -15.11
N TYR A 160 2.59 -10.16 -14.05
CA TYR A 160 2.23 -10.79 -12.79
C TYR A 160 1.00 -10.15 -12.14
N LEU A 161 0.96 -8.82 -12.04
CA LEU A 161 -0.17 -8.07 -11.50
C LEU A 161 -1.43 -8.28 -12.33
N ARG A 162 -1.32 -8.29 -13.66
CA ARG A 162 -2.45 -8.55 -14.58
C ARG A 162 -3.16 -9.86 -14.26
N GLY A 163 -2.41 -10.91 -13.90
CA GLY A 163 -2.94 -12.22 -13.54
C GLY A 163 -3.40 -12.37 -12.09
N PHE A 164 -3.34 -11.33 -11.25
CA PHE A 164 -3.63 -11.42 -9.81
C PHE A 164 -5.01 -11.98 -9.50
N GLN A 165 -6.06 -11.45 -10.14
CA GLN A 165 -7.44 -11.88 -9.89
C GLN A 165 -7.68 -13.33 -10.23
N ASP A 166 -7.06 -13.85 -11.30
CA ASP A 166 -7.19 -15.26 -11.71
C ASP A 166 -6.51 -16.20 -10.74
N ARG A 167 -5.34 -15.79 -10.19
CA ARG A 167 -4.59 -16.62 -9.25
C ARG A 167 -5.21 -16.67 -7.86
N THR A 168 -5.83 -15.59 -7.43
CA THR A 168 -6.26 -15.44 -6.03
C THR A 168 -7.77 -15.54 -5.85
N GLY A 169 -8.56 -15.34 -6.91
CA GLY A 169 -10.00 -15.16 -6.84
C GLY A 169 -10.44 -13.82 -6.24
N ASN A 170 -9.50 -12.92 -5.90
CA ASN A 170 -9.81 -11.61 -5.33
C ASN A 170 -10.01 -10.57 -6.44
N HIS A 171 -11.18 -9.97 -6.49
CA HIS A 171 -11.51 -8.92 -7.46
C HIS A 171 -11.08 -7.56 -6.95
N VAL A 172 -10.38 -6.79 -7.81
CA VAL A 172 -10.03 -5.39 -7.57
C VAL A 172 -10.92 -4.52 -8.45
N HIS A 173 -11.62 -3.58 -7.83
CA HIS A 173 -12.50 -2.63 -8.52
C HIS A 173 -12.13 -1.17 -8.25
N THR A 174 -11.20 -0.92 -7.34
CA THR A 174 -10.75 0.43 -6.98
C THR A 174 -9.23 0.42 -6.84
N ILE A 175 -8.58 1.46 -7.35
CA ILE A 175 -7.15 1.71 -7.10
C ILE A 175 -6.97 3.07 -6.43
N VAL A 176 -5.91 3.16 -5.65
CA VAL A 176 -5.40 4.39 -5.06
C VAL A 176 -3.87 4.38 -5.14
N SER A 177 -3.26 5.50 -5.54
CA SER A 177 -1.81 5.69 -5.44
C SER A 177 -1.41 6.11 -4.03
N ALA A 178 -0.13 5.93 -3.68
CA ALA A 178 0.37 6.34 -2.37
C ALA A 178 0.27 7.86 -2.17
N HIS A 179 0.55 8.66 -3.20
CA HIS A 179 0.42 10.12 -3.17
C HIS A 179 -1.02 10.63 -3.35
N LEU A 180 -2.04 9.77 -3.34
CA LEU A 180 -3.46 10.12 -3.46
C LEU A 180 -3.83 10.87 -4.76
N ASN A 181 -2.92 10.96 -5.72
CA ASN A 181 -3.09 11.67 -7.00
C ASN A 181 -3.71 10.81 -8.11
N ASP A 182 -3.79 9.50 -7.93
CA ASP A 182 -4.50 8.57 -8.82
C ASP A 182 -5.51 7.74 -8.00
N PHE A 183 -6.77 8.08 -8.16
CA PHE A 183 -7.89 7.37 -7.56
C PHE A 183 -8.92 7.02 -8.63
N ARG A 184 -9.17 5.72 -8.84
CA ARG A 184 -10.13 5.24 -9.85
C ARG A 184 -11.02 4.15 -9.27
N GLN A 185 -12.32 4.28 -9.50
CA GLN A 185 -13.33 3.28 -9.18
C GLN A 185 -13.86 2.59 -10.44
N GLY A 186 -14.38 1.38 -10.31
CA GLY A 186 -14.91 0.60 -11.43
C GLY A 186 -13.84 0.19 -12.43
N VAL A 187 -12.59 0.01 -11.97
CA VAL A 187 -11.46 -0.31 -12.86
C VAL A 187 -11.56 -1.72 -13.43
N ASN A 188 -11.15 -1.88 -14.68
CA ASN A 188 -10.79 -3.19 -15.20
C ASN A 188 -9.32 -3.46 -14.84
N TRP A 189 -9.11 -4.26 -13.81
CA TRP A 189 -7.77 -4.56 -13.27
C TRP A 189 -6.78 -5.00 -14.35
N ARG A 190 -7.17 -5.88 -15.25
CA ARG A 190 -6.28 -6.39 -16.29
C ARG A 190 -5.77 -5.29 -17.21
N SER A 191 -6.66 -4.39 -17.64
CA SER A 191 -6.31 -3.33 -18.58
C SER A 191 -5.43 -2.23 -17.98
N LEU A 192 -5.33 -2.12 -16.66
CA LEU A 192 -4.39 -1.19 -16.00
C LEU A 192 -2.92 -1.52 -16.30
N PHE A 193 -2.63 -2.78 -16.58
CA PHE A 193 -1.26 -3.28 -16.79
C PHE A 193 -0.97 -3.64 -18.25
N GLU A 194 -1.85 -3.25 -19.17
CA GLU A 194 -1.56 -3.31 -20.61
C GLU A 194 -0.59 -2.18 -20.97
N VAL A 195 0.46 -2.55 -21.70
CA VAL A 195 1.44 -1.60 -22.22
C VAL A 195 1.16 -1.43 -23.69
N GLY A 196 0.92 -0.19 -24.12
CA GLY A 196 0.68 0.17 -25.52
C GLY A 196 1.93 0.06 -26.39
#